data_d1a5c09634587a73cc8d83476495df30
#
_entry.id   d1a5c09634587a73cc8d83476495df30
#
_cell.length_a   1.000
_cell.length_b   1.000
_cell.length_c   1.000
_cell.angle_alpha   90.00
_cell.angle_beta   90.00
_cell.angle_gamma   90.00
#
_symmetry.space_group_name_H-M   'P 1'
#
loop_
_entity.id
_entity.type
_entity.pdbx_description
1 polymer ?
#
loop_
_entity_poly.entity_id
_entity_poly.type
_entity_poly.pdbx_seq_one_letter_code
_entity_poly.pdbx_strand_id
1 'polypeptide(L)'
;MIKTLILFVVVIFLVTIGRNKLAGTPVRKNIKTLENKAEVSMSDLVLNAKIVTDKGDINLKLFPEVAPLTVLNFTHLAKRGYYDNLKFHRVIADFMIQGGDPTGTGAGGPGYQFGDEFKEGLVFDRKGLLAMANAGKNTNGSQFFITHVETPWLNYHHTIFGEVVSDADQEVVNKIAQGDIIKTIEISGDFDKFLTEENKKMTEQMDEMLDSQFPNLKKY
;
A
#
# COMPACT_ATOMS: atom_id res chain seq x y z
N MET A 1 -11.29 4.95 34.24
CA MET A 1 -12.29 4.14 33.52
C MET A 1 -13.23 5.09 32.81
N ILE A 2 -12.96 5.39 31.54
CA ILE A 2 -13.93 6.05 30.64
C ILE A 2 -13.79 5.36 29.31
N LYS A 3 -14.80 4.58 28.95
CA LYS A 3 -14.90 3.91 27.64
C LYS A 3 -15.37 4.96 26.63
N THR A 4 -14.52 5.31 25.69
CA THR A 4 -14.88 6.17 24.56
C THR A 4 -15.58 5.31 23.52
N LEU A 5 -16.89 5.50 23.39
CA LEU A 5 -17.77 4.87 22.42
C LEU A 5 -17.58 5.60 21.08
N ILE A 6 -17.01 4.93 20.07
CA ILE A 6 -16.94 5.44 18.72
C ILE A 6 -18.31 5.23 18.07
N LEU A 7 -18.99 6.34 17.79
CA LEU A 7 -20.31 6.38 17.17
C LEU A 7 -20.16 6.33 15.64
N PHE A 8 -20.47 5.18 15.02
CA PHE A 8 -20.64 5.07 13.57
C PHE A 8 -21.98 5.73 13.19
N VAL A 9 -21.94 6.80 12.43
CA VAL A 9 -23.13 7.41 11.82
C VAL A 9 -23.51 6.62 10.59
N VAL A 10 -24.50 5.73 10.73
CA VAL A 10 -25.17 5.09 9.59
C VAL A 10 -26.26 6.03 9.11
N VAL A 11 -26.10 6.61 7.92
CA VAL A 11 -27.15 7.39 7.25
C VAL A 11 -28.13 6.41 6.62
N ILE A 12 -29.27 6.21 7.29
CA ILE A 12 -30.41 5.44 6.75
C ILE A 12 -31.26 6.33 5.86
N PHE A 13 -31.26 6.09 4.56
CA PHE A 13 -32.21 6.68 3.64
C PHE A 13 -33.56 5.92 3.78
N LEU A 14 -34.54 6.57 4.41
CA LEU A 14 -35.93 6.11 4.43
C LEU A 14 -36.60 6.48 3.11
N VAL A 15 -36.78 5.50 2.22
CA VAL A 15 -37.69 5.64 1.07
C VAL A 15 -39.08 5.17 1.53
N THR A 16 -40.02 6.10 1.62
CA THR A 16 -41.45 5.81 1.82
C THR A 16 -42.04 5.26 0.54
N ILE A 17 -42.37 3.96 0.53
CA ILE A 17 -43.15 3.34 -0.53
C ILE A 17 -44.55 3.03 0.05
N GLY A 18 -45.56 3.47 -0.71
CA GLY A 18 -46.95 3.39 -0.39
C GLY A 18 -47.49 1.94 -0.22
N ARG A 19 -48.48 1.85 0.63
CA ARG A 19 -49.25 0.62 0.94
C ARG A 19 -49.94 0.05 -0.29
N ASN A 20 -49.58 -1.18 -0.65
CA ASN A 20 -50.51 -2.11 -1.30
C ASN A 20 -50.42 -3.49 -0.63
N LYS A 21 -51.54 -3.93 -0.08
CA LYS A 21 -51.75 -5.26 0.50
C LYS A 21 -51.74 -6.29 -0.61
N LEU A 22 -50.86 -7.28 -0.54
CA LEU A 22 -51.09 -8.62 -1.10
C LEU A 22 -50.56 -9.68 -0.15
N ALA A 23 -51.34 -10.74 -0.01
CA ALA A 23 -51.22 -11.78 1.00
C ALA A 23 -50.07 -12.76 0.76
N GLY A 24 -49.44 -13.17 1.86
CA GLY A 24 -49.02 -14.54 2.17
C GLY A 24 -47.98 -15.23 1.34
N THR A 25 -46.72 -15.21 1.86
CA THR A 25 -45.87 -16.43 2.00
C THR A 25 -44.68 -16.11 2.91
N PRO A 26 -44.25 -16.99 3.82
CA PRO A 26 -43.20 -16.66 4.78
C PRO A 26 -41.82 -16.81 4.14
N VAL A 27 -41.22 -15.68 3.77
CA VAL A 27 -39.78 -15.62 3.44
C VAL A 27 -38.99 -15.57 4.76
N ARG A 28 -38.90 -16.72 5.44
CA ARG A 28 -38.10 -16.93 6.63
C ARG A 28 -37.14 -18.10 6.44
N LYS A 29 -36.31 -18.07 5.36
CA LYS A 29 -35.34 -19.17 5.18
C LYS A 29 -34.04 -18.79 4.46
N ASN A 30 -33.59 -17.53 4.42
CA ASN A 30 -32.32 -17.23 3.79
C ASN A 30 -31.48 -16.11 4.47
N ILE A 31 -31.75 -15.80 5.74
CA ILE A 31 -30.92 -14.80 6.46
C ILE A 31 -29.74 -15.44 7.20
N LYS A 32 -29.73 -16.76 7.37
CA LYS A 32 -28.62 -17.44 8.10
C LYS A 32 -27.38 -17.81 7.26
N THR A 33 -27.33 -17.50 5.97
CA THR A 33 -26.20 -17.87 5.10
C THR A 33 -25.31 -16.69 4.74
N LEU A 34 -25.57 -15.48 5.25
CA LEU A 34 -24.76 -14.28 5.01
C LEU A 34 -23.90 -13.86 6.21
N GLU A 35 -23.97 -14.59 7.34
CA GLU A 35 -23.31 -14.17 8.58
C GLU A 35 -21.98 -14.89 8.90
N ASN A 36 -21.30 -15.50 7.92
CA ASN A 36 -20.01 -16.15 8.17
C ASN A 36 -18.97 -15.90 7.08
N LYS A 37 -18.86 -14.65 6.59
CA LYS A 37 -17.58 -14.20 6.05
C LYS A 37 -16.88 -13.54 7.24
N ALA A 38 -16.05 -14.29 7.96
CA ALA A 38 -15.19 -13.74 8.98
C ALA A 38 -14.43 -12.55 8.33
N GLU A 39 -14.67 -11.32 8.81
CA GLU A 39 -13.86 -10.18 8.41
C GLU A 39 -12.42 -10.51 8.81
N VAL A 40 -11.58 -10.68 7.80
CA VAL A 40 -10.15 -10.90 8.03
C VAL A 40 -9.61 -9.62 8.64
N SER A 41 -9.11 -9.69 9.87
CA SER A 41 -8.46 -8.55 10.50
C SER A 41 -7.22 -8.17 9.70
N MET A 42 -7.04 -6.91 9.39
CA MET A 42 -5.84 -6.42 8.69
C MET A 42 -4.56 -6.74 9.45
N SER A 43 -4.61 -6.86 10.78
CA SER A 43 -3.49 -7.26 11.63
C SER A 43 -3.04 -8.71 11.46
N ASP A 44 -3.93 -9.57 10.91
CA ASP A 44 -3.65 -11.00 10.73
C ASP A 44 -3.11 -11.31 9.32
N LEU A 45 -3.08 -10.30 8.44
CA LEU A 45 -2.57 -10.45 7.08
C LEU A 45 -1.04 -10.39 7.05
N VAL A 46 -0.44 -11.37 6.40
CA VAL A 46 0.99 -11.39 6.11
C VAL A 46 1.19 -10.99 4.65
N LEU A 47 1.69 -9.78 4.43
CA LEU A 47 2.04 -9.28 3.09
C LEU A 47 3.53 -9.00 3.02
N ASN A 48 4.17 -9.52 1.98
CA ASN A 48 5.58 -9.33 1.73
C ASN A 48 5.82 -8.83 0.31
N ALA A 49 6.90 -8.08 0.15
CA ALA A 49 7.44 -7.72 -1.15
C ALA A 49 8.91 -8.14 -1.25
N LYS A 50 9.36 -8.44 -2.46
CA LYS A 50 10.76 -8.70 -2.75
C LYS A 50 11.20 -7.82 -3.92
N ILE A 51 12.11 -6.89 -3.67
CA ILE A 51 12.74 -6.08 -4.71
C ILE A 51 13.93 -6.87 -5.26
N VAL A 52 13.85 -7.26 -6.53
CA VAL A 52 14.91 -8.01 -7.23
C VAL A 52 15.89 -7.04 -7.89
N THR A 53 17.19 -7.16 -7.58
CA THR A 53 18.25 -6.32 -8.15
C THR A 53 19.47 -7.13 -8.56
N ASP A 54 20.44 -6.53 -9.24
CA ASP A 54 21.75 -7.16 -9.51
C ASP A 54 22.66 -7.23 -8.28
N LYS A 55 22.35 -6.48 -7.21
CA LYS A 55 23.12 -6.50 -5.95
C LYS A 55 22.60 -7.55 -4.96
N GLY A 56 21.50 -8.20 -5.28
CA GLY A 56 20.76 -9.14 -4.44
C GLY A 56 19.31 -8.77 -4.31
N ASP A 57 18.57 -9.62 -3.62
CA ASP A 57 17.15 -9.41 -3.32
C ASP A 57 17.00 -8.66 -2.00
N ILE A 58 16.00 -7.77 -1.92
CA ILE A 58 15.62 -7.07 -0.69
C ILE A 58 14.23 -7.55 -0.31
N ASN A 59 14.14 -8.36 0.74
CA ASN A 59 12.88 -8.85 1.27
C ASN A 59 12.29 -7.84 2.26
N LEU A 60 11.00 -7.55 2.10
CA LEU A 60 10.26 -6.55 2.84
C LEU A 60 9.01 -7.16 3.45
N LYS A 61 8.73 -6.84 4.71
CA LYS A 61 7.43 -7.04 5.35
C LYS A 61 6.63 -5.75 5.19
N LEU A 62 5.39 -5.87 4.72
CA LEU A 62 4.48 -4.73 4.56
C LEU A 62 3.53 -4.62 5.77
N PHE A 63 3.02 -3.42 6.03
CA PHE A 63 2.17 -3.10 7.20
C PHE A 63 0.75 -2.66 6.78
N PRO A 64 -0.11 -3.59 6.26
CA PRO A 64 -1.45 -3.24 5.81
C PRO A 64 -2.36 -2.69 6.91
N GLU A 65 -2.11 -3.05 8.17
CA GLU A 65 -2.84 -2.55 9.34
C GLU A 65 -2.45 -1.12 9.74
N VAL A 66 -1.33 -0.61 9.21
CA VAL A 66 -0.80 0.73 9.50
C VAL A 66 -1.14 1.70 8.39
N ALA A 67 -0.89 1.30 7.16
CA ALA A 67 -0.99 2.14 5.97
C ALA A 67 -1.70 1.37 4.83
N PRO A 68 -3.00 1.03 4.99
CA PRO A 68 -3.72 0.15 4.07
C PRO A 68 -3.76 0.67 2.64
N LEU A 69 -4.00 1.97 2.42
CA LEU A 69 -4.04 2.55 1.08
C LEU A 69 -2.65 2.58 0.43
N THR A 70 -1.62 2.89 1.21
CA THR A 70 -0.22 2.90 0.74
C THR A 70 0.22 1.50 0.33
N VAL A 71 -0.07 0.49 1.17
CA VAL A 71 0.23 -0.92 0.85
C VAL A 71 -0.55 -1.38 -0.36
N LEU A 72 -1.84 -1.01 -0.49
CA LEU A 72 -2.65 -1.32 -1.67
C LEU A 72 -2.03 -0.72 -2.93
N ASN A 73 -1.71 0.57 -2.92
CA ASN A 73 -1.07 1.26 -4.04
C ASN A 73 0.26 0.59 -4.44
N PHE A 74 1.16 0.38 -3.47
CA PHE A 74 2.47 -0.21 -3.73
C PHE A 74 2.36 -1.63 -4.31
N THR A 75 1.53 -2.49 -3.71
CA THR A 75 1.33 -3.87 -4.17
C THR A 75 0.63 -3.94 -5.52
N HIS A 76 -0.35 -3.06 -5.77
CA HIS A 76 -1.02 -2.94 -7.05
C HIS A 76 -0.04 -2.54 -8.16
N LEU A 77 0.73 -1.47 -7.97
CA LEU A 77 1.76 -1.02 -8.92
C LEU A 77 2.80 -2.12 -9.19
N ALA A 78 3.26 -2.84 -8.16
CA ALA A 78 4.19 -3.96 -8.31
C ALA A 78 3.59 -5.10 -9.16
N LYS A 79 2.35 -5.51 -8.88
CA LYS A 79 1.64 -6.56 -9.63
C LYS A 79 1.39 -6.15 -11.08
N ARG A 80 1.16 -4.86 -11.35
CA ARG A 80 1.06 -4.29 -12.70
C ARG A 80 2.41 -4.21 -13.42
N GLY A 81 3.54 -4.52 -12.75
CA GLY A 81 4.88 -4.39 -13.32
C GLY A 81 5.35 -2.94 -13.51
N TYR A 82 4.71 -2.00 -12.82
CA TYR A 82 5.04 -0.58 -12.91
C TYR A 82 6.49 -0.28 -12.52
N TYR A 83 7.02 -1.01 -11.54
CA TYR A 83 8.38 -0.84 -11.04
C TYR A 83 9.44 -1.58 -11.87
N ASP A 84 9.04 -2.42 -12.83
CA ASP A 84 9.97 -3.23 -13.63
C ASP A 84 10.93 -2.33 -14.42
N ASN A 85 12.23 -2.55 -14.25
CA ASN A 85 13.32 -1.81 -14.89
C ASN A 85 13.46 -0.33 -14.48
N LEU A 86 12.80 0.11 -13.42
CA LEU A 86 13.03 1.44 -12.86
C LEU A 86 14.36 1.50 -12.11
N LYS A 87 14.87 2.72 -11.93
CA LYS A 87 16.16 2.97 -11.24
C LYS A 87 15.93 3.40 -9.79
N PHE A 88 16.88 3.05 -8.94
CA PHE A 88 17.12 3.84 -7.75
C PHE A 88 17.75 5.18 -8.17
N HIS A 89 16.90 6.15 -8.47
CA HIS A 89 17.30 7.42 -9.08
C HIS A 89 18.01 8.38 -8.11
N ARG A 90 17.86 8.15 -6.79
CA ARG A 90 18.52 8.92 -5.75
C ARG A 90 18.99 7.99 -4.63
N VAL A 91 20.29 7.98 -4.38
CA VAL A 91 20.92 7.24 -3.29
C VAL A 91 21.83 8.16 -2.52
N ILE A 92 21.64 8.27 -1.21
CA ILE A 92 22.49 9.06 -0.32
C ILE A 92 22.99 8.13 0.77
N ALA A 93 24.30 7.97 0.84
CA ALA A 93 24.96 7.18 1.87
C ALA A 93 24.59 7.70 3.27
N ASP A 94 24.45 6.77 4.22
CA ASP A 94 24.03 7.07 5.60
C ASP A 94 22.68 7.79 5.72
N PHE A 95 21.84 7.67 4.69
CA PHE A 95 20.48 8.20 4.70
C PHE A 95 19.47 7.21 4.11
N MET A 96 19.38 7.06 2.77
CA MET A 96 18.37 6.20 2.14
C MET A 96 18.70 5.89 0.67
N ILE A 97 18.00 4.86 0.14
CA ILE A 97 17.85 4.60 -1.29
C ILE A 97 16.42 4.94 -1.71
N GLN A 98 16.24 5.64 -2.83
CA GLN A 98 14.92 6.06 -3.35
C GLN A 98 14.74 5.61 -4.79
N GLY A 99 13.58 4.99 -5.06
CA GLY A 99 13.14 4.50 -6.37
C GLY A 99 11.67 4.77 -6.63
N GLY A 100 11.12 4.10 -7.68
CA GLY A 100 9.69 4.16 -8.01
C GLY A 100 9.26 5.34 -8.88
N ASP A 101 10.20 6.11 -9.42
CA ASP A 101 9.94 7.14 -10.41
C ASP A 101 10.13 6.60 -11.84
N PRO A 102 9.08 6.55 -12.69
CA PRO A 102 9.19 6.05 -14.05
C PRO A 102 10.06 6.92 -14.97
N THR A 103 10.25 8.20 -14.61
CA THR A 103 11.10 9.13 -15.37
C THR A 103 12.54 9.14 -14.87
N GLY A 104 12.80 8.68 -13.65
CA GLY A 104 14.11 8.70 -13.02
C GLY A 104 14.63 10.10 -12.67
N THR A 105 13.77 11.11 -12.66
CA THR A 105 14.13 12.53 -12.40
C THR A 105 13.83 12.99 -10.97
N GLY A 106 13.05 12.21 -10.24
CA GLY A 106 12.48 12.56 -8.93
C GLY A 106 11.11 13.25 -9.00
N ALA A 107 10.61 13.55 -10.21
CA ALA A 107 9.35 14.28 -10.42
C ALA A 107 8.23 13.41 -11.01
N GLY A 108 8.54 12.18 -11.47
CA GLY A 108 7.57 11.29 -12.07
C GLY A 108 6.73 10.54 -11.04
N GLY A 109 5.59 9.98 -11.50
CA GLY A 109 4.66 9.24 -10.67
C GLY A 109 3.60 8.51 -11.50
N PRO A 110 2.61 7.90 -10.85
CA PRO A 110 1.63 7.03 -11.48
C PRO A 110 0.46 7.78 -12.13
N GLY A 111 0.48 9.11 -12.12
CA GLY A 111 -0.58 9.97 -12.66
C GLY A 111 -1.64 10.37 -11.64
N TYR A 112 -1.52 9.92 -10.40
CA TYR A 112 -2.38 10.30 -9.28
C TYR A 112 -1.58 10.49 -7.99
N GLN A 113 -2.21 11.09 -7.00
CA GLN A 113 -1.66 11.26 -5.66
C GLN A 113 -2.69 10.84 -4.61
N PHE A 114 -2.21 10.45 -3.41
CA PHE A 114 -3.06 10.07 -2.29
C PHE A 114 -2.51 10.57 -0.95
N GLY A 115 -3.37 10.51 0.08
CA GLY A 115 -3.10 11.05 1.40
C GLY A 115 -2.05 10.29 2.19
N ASP A 116 -1.50 10.95 3.22
CA ASP A 116 -0.58 10.34 4.18
C ASP A 116 -1.34 9.46 5.16
N GLU A 117 -0.69 8.36 5.58
CA GLU A 117 -1.18 7.43 6.59
C GLU A 117 -0.15 7.33 7.72
N PHE A 118 -0.37 8.08 8.80
CA PHE A 118 0.53 8.08 9.96
C PHE A 118 -0.10 7.31 11.13
N LYS A 119 0.69 6.43 11.74
CA LYS A 119 0.32 5.74 12.96
C LYS A 119 1.12 6.30 14.14
N GLU A 120 0.44 6.67 15.21
CA GLU A 120 1.08 7.11 16.44
C GLU A 120 2.06 6.04 16.96
N GLY A 121 3.27 6.47 17.30
CA GLY A 121 4.33 5.61 17.81
C GLY A 121 5.14 4.89 16.72
N LEU A 122 4.73 4.88 15.44
CA LEU A 122 5.57 4.40 14.36
C LEU A 122 6.38 5.56 13.78
N VAL A 123 7.68 5.52 14.04
CA VAL A 123 8.62 6.61 13.72
C VAL A 123 9.89 6.06 13.07
N PHE A 124 10.68 6.93 12.46
CA PHE A 124 11.96 6.57 11.81
C PHE A 124 13.09 6.40 12.84
N ASP A 125 12.93 5.42 13.73
CA ASP A 125 13.84 5.11 14.86
C ASP A 125 14.88 4.04 14.57
N ARG A 126 14.92 3.52 13.33
CA ARG A 126 15.83 2.46 12.91
C ARG A 126 16.10 2.48 11.41
N LYS A 127 17.12 1.71 11.00
CA LYS A 127 17.41 1.38 9.59
C LYS A 127 16.33 0.49 8.99
N GLY A 128 16.28 0.44 7.66
CA GLY A 128 15.48 -0.53 6.92
C GLY A 128 13.99 -0.23 6.85
N LEU A 129 13.54 0.95 7.25
CA LEU A 129 12.15 1.34 7.12
C LEU A 129 11.84 1.71 5.66
N LEU A 130 10.75 1.11 5.15
CA LEU A 130 10.19 1.40 3.82
C LEU A 130 9.09 2.45 3.97
N ALA A 131 9.25 3.57 3.25
CA ALA A 131 8.32 4.68 3.33
C ALA A 131 8.09 5.36 1.98
N MET A 132 6.98 6.12 1.87
CA MET A 132 6.66 6.89 0.68
C MET A 132 7.49 8.17 0.59
N ALA A 133 8.13 8.40 -0.56
CA ALA A 133 8.62 9.72 -0.93
C ALA A 133 7.42 10.58 -1.40
N ASN A 134 7.44 11.86 -1.05
CA ASN A 134 6.40 12.81 -1.42
C ASN A 134 6.99 14.22 -1.64
N ALA A 135 6.20 15.12 -2.21
CA ALA A 135 6.54 16.53 -2.44
C ALA A 135 5.88 17.47 -1.40
N GLY A 136 5.47 16.93 -0.26
CA GLY A 136 4.76 17.58 0.82
C GLY A 136 3.53 16.76 1.24
N LYS A 137 2.74 17.31 2.16
CA LYS A 137 1.59 16.60 2.76
C LYS A 137 0.60 16.11 1.70
N ASN A 138 0.21 14.82 1.80
CA ASN A 138 -0.81 14.18 0.95
C ASN A 138 -0.46 14.17 -0.55
N THR A 139 0.83 14.06 -0.91
CA THR A 139 1.27 13.96 -2.30
C THR A 139 2.00 12.65 -2.60
N ASN A 140 1.61 11.56 -1.92
CA ASN A 140 2.17 10.23 -2.18
C ASN A 140 1.76 9.75 -3.58
N GLY A 141 2.65 9.05 -4.26
CA GLY A 141 2.40 8.49 -5.60
C GLY A 141 3.00 7.09 -5.72
N SER A 142 4.03 6.93 -6.54
CA SER A 142 4.73 5.65 -6.71
C SER A 142 6.13 5.62 -6.09
N GLN A 143 6.71 6.77 -5.76
CA GLN A 143 8.08 6.83 -5.26
C GLN A 143 8.15 6.38 -3.80
N PHE A 144 9.14 5.56 -3.49
CA PHE A 144 9.41 5.03 -2.15
C PHE A 144 10.90 5.14 -1.82
N PHE A 145 11.22 5.03 -0.53
CA PHE A 145 12.61 4.93 -0.08
C PHE A 145 12.76 3.90 1.04
N ILE A 146 13.99 3.40 1.20
CA ILE A 146 14.38 2.51 2.30
C ILE A 146 15.56 3.16 3.04
N THR A 147 15.47 3.25 4.37
CA THR A 147 16.46 3.95 5.19
C THR A 147 17.72 3.12 5.43
N HIS A 148 18.89 3.79 5.45
CA HIS A 148 20.17 3.19 5.88
C HIS A 148 20.36 3.25 7.40
N VAL A 149 19.80 4.29 8.03
CA VAL A 149 19.94 4.61 9.44
C VAL A 149 18.63 5.15 9.99
N GLU A 150 18.55 5.43 11.29
CA GLU A 150 17.45 6.20 11.87
C GLU A 150 17.40 7.62 11.27
N THR A 151 16.19 8.12 11.00
CA THR A 151 15.99 9.42 10.34
C THR A 151 14.83 10.18 11.00
N PRO A 152 14.95 10.56 12.30
CA PRO A 152 13.83 11.06 13.09
C PRO A 152 13.22 12.37 12.56
N TRP A 153 13.94 13.13 11.75
CA TRP A 153 13.41 14.35 11.09
C TRP A 153 12.37 14.07 10.02
N LEU A 154 12.17 12.78 9.61
CA LEU A 154 11.14 12.35 8.66
C LEU A 154 9.83 11.92 9.37
N ASN A 155 9.80 11.90 10.71
CA ASN A 155 8.63 11.48 11.49
C ASN A 155 7.41 12.33 11.14
N TYR A 156 6.29 11.65 10.82
CA TYR A 156 5.01 12.28 10.46
C TYR A 156 5.08 13.21 9.23
N HIS A 157 6.11 13.03 8.39
CA HIS A 157 6.23 13.66 7.07
C HIS A 157 6.13 12.65 5.94
N HIS A 158 6.50 11.39 6.20
CA HIS A 158 6.47 10.31 5.23
C HIS A 158 5.77 9.09 5.82
N THR A 159 4.87 8.47 5.06
CA THR A 159 4.16 7.27 5.46
C THR A 159 5.08 6.07 5.49
N ILE A 160 5.32 5.49 6.66
CA ILE A 160 6.01 4.21 6.82
C ILE A 160 4.99 3.10 6.56
N PHE A 161 5.29 2.19 5.63
CA PHE A 161 4.37 1.11 5.26
C PHE A 161 5.01 -0.28 5.20
N GLY A 162 6.28 -0.40 5.63
CA GLY A 162 6.99 -1.68 5.70
C GLY A 162 8.40 -1.53 6.27
N GLU A 163 9.11 -2.66 6.31
CA GLU A 163 10.52 -2.72 6.73
C GLU A 163 11.24 -3.91 6.08
N VAL A 164 12.57 -3.86 6.05
CA VAL A 164 13.38 -5.02 5.63
C VAL A 164 13.25 -6.16 6.63
N VAL A 165 13.28 -7.39 6.12
CA VAL A 165 13.04 -8.60 6.94
C VAL A 165 14.26 -8.96 7.80
N SER A 166 15.47 -8.70 7.29
CA SER A 166 16.70 -9.17 7.93
C SER A 166 17.89 -8.22 7.76
N ASP A 167 18.94 -8.42 8.55
CA ASP A 167 20.21 -7.71 8.37
C ASP A 167 20.87 -8.03 7.01
N ALA A 168 20.66 -9.25 6.46
CA ALA A 168 21.14 -9.59 5.14
C ALA A 168 20.47 -8.77 4.04
N ASP A 169 19.16 -8.51 4.16
CA ASP A 169 18.43 -7.60 3.26
C ASP A 169 18.93 -6.18 3.40
N GLN A 170 19.21 -5.73 4.63
CA GLN A 170 19.79 -4.41 4.87
C GLN A 170 21.19 -4.27 4.25
N GLU A 171 22.00 -5.32 4.25
CA GLU A 171 23.30 -5.29 3.56
C GLU A 171 23.13 -5.13 2.04
N VAL A 172 22.08 -5.68 1.44
CA VAL A 172 21.75 -5.43 0.03
C VAL A 172 21.35 -3.97 -0.16
N VAL A 173 20.45 -3.44 0.68
CA VAL A 173 20.08 -2.01 0.66
C VAL A 173 21.32 -1.12 0.70
N ASN A 174 22.29 -1.42 1.57
CA ASN A 174 23.52 -0.65 1.71
C ASN A 174 24.47 -0.75 0.51
N LYS A 175 24.32 -1.78 -0.34
CA LYS A 175 25.12 -1.98 -1.57
C LYS A 175 24.51 -1.30 -2.80
N ILE A 176 23.26 -0.87 -2.72
CA ILE A 176 22.58 -0.19 -3.83
C ILE A 176 23.26 1.14 -4.10
N ALA A 177 23.58 1.39 -5.35
CA ALA A 177 24.13 2.64 -5.86
C ALA A 177 23.10 3.39 -6.72
N GLN A 178 23.28 4.70 -6.84
CA GLN A 178 22.44 5.49 -7.73
C GLN A 178 22.55 5.00 -9.17
N GLY A 179 21.41 4.73 -9.79
CA GLY A 179 21.31 4.16 -11.12
C GLY A 179 21.13 2.65 -11.17
N ASP A 180 21.31 1.92 -10.05
CA ASP A 180 21.01 0.49 -9.98
C ASP A 180 19.54 0.24 -10.32
N ILE A 181 19.26 -0.92 -10.94
CA ILE A 181 17.95 -1.25 -11.50
C ILE A 181 17.13 -2.10 -10.54
N ILE A 182 15.89 -1.73 -10.35
CA ILE A 182 14.82 -2.59 -9.85
C ILE A 182 14.40 -3.48 -11.01
N LYS A 183 14.80 -4.76 -11.03
CA LYS A 183 14.40 -5.69 -12.10
C LYS A 183 12.90 -5.93 -12.07
N THR A 184 12.37 -6.18 -10.89
CA THR A 184 10.95 -6.33 -10.60
C THR A 184 10.71 -6.24 -9.10
N ILE A 185 9.44 -6.07 -8.70
CA ILE A 185 8.99 -6.22 -7.32
C ILE A 185 7.95 -7.34 -7.28
N GLU A 186 8.25 -8.41 -6.56
CA GLU A 186 7.37 -9.56 -6.37
C GLU A 186 6.56 -9.42 -5.09
N ILE A 187 5.25 -9.66 -5.16
CA ILE A 187 4.33 -9.63 -4.00
C ILE A 187 3.96 -11.06 -3.61
N SER A 188 3.99 -11.35 -2.33
CA SER A 188 3.65 -12.66 -1.77
C SER A 188 2.89 -12.55 -0.44
N GLY A 189 2.36 -13.69 0.04
CA GLY A 189 1.54 -13.75 1.24
C GLY A 189 0.05 -13.62 0.95
N ASP A 190 -0.69 -12.97 1.83
CA ASP A 190 -2.16 -12.93 1.83
C ASP A 190 -2.76 -11.86 0.90
N PHE A 191 -2.14 -11.59 -0.25
CA PHE A 191 -2.58 -10.54 -1.17
C PHE A 191 -4.05 -10.70 -1.61
N ASP A 192 -4.48 -11.92 -1.95
CA ASP A 192 -5.86 -12.17 -2.38
C ASP A 192 -6.89 -11.91 -1.26
N LYS A 193 -6.51 -12.14 0.00
CA LYS A 193 -7.35 -11.79 1.15
C LYS A 193 -7.36 -10.28 1.42
N PHE A 194 -6.25 -9.60 1.13
CA PHE A 194 -6.14 -8.15 1.22
C PHE A 194 -6.97 -7.44 0.15
N LEU A 195 -7.19 -8.05 -1.03
CA LEU A 195 -8.04 -7.53 -2.08
C LEU A 195 -9.52 -7.71 -1.76
N THR A 196 -10.01 -6.98 -0.76
CA THR A 196 -11.45 -6.87 -0.47
C THR A 196 -12.20 -6.23 -1.66
N GLU A 197 -13.53 -6.29 -1.66
CA GLU A 197 -14.34 -5.63 -2.70
C GLU A 197 -14.14 -4.11 -2.74
N GLU A 198 -13.83 -3.48 -1.59
CA GLU A 198 -13.49 -2.07 -1.50
C GLU A 198 -12.12 -1.79 -2.13
N ASN A 199 -11.11 -2.59 -1.79
CA ASN A 199 -9.76 -2.47 -2.35
C ASN A 199 -9.75 -2.70 -3.87
N LYS A 200 -10.55 -3.64 -4.38
CA LYS A 200 -10.71 -3.84 -5.84
C LYS A 200 -11.26 -2.61 -6.54
N LYS A 201 -12.29 -1.97 -5.98
CA LYS A 201 -12.81 -0.72 -6.55
C LYS A 201 -11.78 0.39 -6.56
N MET A 202 -10.94 0.49 -5.51
CA MET A 202 -9.84 1.46 -5.49
C MET A 202 -8.79 1.13 -6.55
N THR A 203 -8.43 -0.14 -6.75
CA THR A 203 -7.47 -0.52 -7.81
C THR A 203 -8.04 -0.29 -9.21
N GLU A 204 -9.34 -0.47 -9.44
CA GLU A 204 -10.01 -0.13 -10.70
C GLU A 204 -9.87 1.39 -11.02
N GLN A 205 -10.06 2.26 -10.02
CA GLN A 205 -9.86 3.71 -10.18
C GLN A 205 -8.39 4.07 -10.46
N MET A 206 -7.44 3.39 -9.80
CA MET A 206 -6.01 3.55 -10.10
C MET A 206 -5.69 3.10 -11.53
N ASP A 207 -6.31 2.01 -12.00
CA ASP A 207 -6.13 1.46 -13.34
C ASP A 207 -6.59 2.43 -14.44
N GLU A 208 -7.67 3.17 -14.25
CA GLU A 208 -8.11 4.18 -15.23
C GLU A 208 -7.01 5.22 -15.49
N MET A 209 -6.31 5.67 -14.44
CA MET A 209 -5.21 6.63 -14.56
C MET A 209 -3.95 5.98 -15.12
N LEU A 210 -3.59 4.79 -14.62
CA LEU A 210 -2.41 4.05 -15.08
C LEU A 210 -2.48 3.68 -16.56
N ASP A 211 -3.60 3.14 -17.01
CA ASP A 211 -3.79 2.69 -18.40
C ASP A 211 -3.71 3.84 -19.39
N SER A 212 -4.11 5.05 -18.98
CA SER A 212 -4.00 6.25 -19.82
C SER A 212 -2.55 6.70 -20.05
N GLN A 213 -1.67 6.49 -19.07
CA GLN A 213 -0.28 6.93 -19.11
C GLN A 213 0.71 5.79 -19.41
N PHE A 214 0.36 4.57 -18.98
CA PHE A 214 1.20 3.37 -19.07
C PHE A 214 0.42 2.20 -19.68
N PRO A 215 0.04 2.25 -20.97
CA PRO A 215 -0.88 1.29 -21.58
C PRO A 215 -0.32 -0.14 -21.69
N ASN A 216 0.98 -0.32 -21.49
CA ASN A 216 1.67 -1.61 -21.62
C ASN A 216 1.88 -2.34 -20.29
N LEU A 217 1.36 -1.84 -19.16
CA LEU A 217 1.46 -2.51 -17.89
C LEU A 217 0.68 -3.83 -17.89
N LYS A 218 1.16 -4.80 -17.11
CA LYS A 218 0.51 -6.11 -16.94
C LYS A 218 -0.91 -5.93 -16.36
N LYS A 219 -1.82 -6.81 -16.75
CA LYS A 219 -3.11 -7.01 -16.07
C LYS A 219 -3.01 -8.27 -15.20
N TYR A 220 -3.66 -8.30 -14.03
CA TYR A 220 -3.66 -9.46 -13.13
C TYR A 220 -5.04 -9.67 -12.49
#